data_eabb7114c777a2f7e35b406a8f354cd4
#
_entry.id   eabb7114c777a2f7e35b406a8f354cd4
#
_cell.length_a   1.000
_cell.length_b   1.000
_cell.length_c   1.000
_cell.angle_alpha   90.00
_cell.angle_beta   90.00
_cell.angle_gamma   90.00
#
_symmetry.space_group_name_H-M   'P 1'
#
loop_
_entity.id
_entity.type
_entity.pdbx_description
1 polymer ?
#
loop_
_entity_poly.entity_id
_entity_poly.type
_entity_poly.pdbx_seq_one_letter_code
_entity_poly.pdbx_strand_id
1 'polypeptide(L)'
;MAGRLRVVRLSPAGRTPSRGEIMIGEVEAQTAVGGEVGRDLRLSEITFKDGARNRWHVHTTDQILVVTEGDGLLASDGEQHDLAVGDVAFIPANTRHWHGAKPGKTMTHLSILGPADTKIVD
;
A
#
# COMPACT_ATOMS: atom_id res chain seq x y z
N MET A 1 -24.75 -16.41 9.86
CA MET A 1 -25.42 -15.57 8.86
C MET A 1 -24.44 -15.13 7.78
N ALA A 2 -24.79 -15.30 6.54
CA ALA A 2 -23.97 -14.83 5.43
C ALA A 2 -24.10 -13.32 5.25
N GLY A 3 -23.00 -12.67 4.91
CA GLY A 3 -23.01 -11.27 4.54
C GLY A 3 -23.46 -11.05 3.11
N ARG A 4 -23.54 -9.81 2.70
CA ARG A 4 -23.86 -9.43 1.33
C ARG A 4 -22.60 -9.31 0.49
N LEU A 5 -22.70 -9.65 -0.77
CA LEU A 5 -21.63 -9.36 -1.73
C LEU A 5 -21.53 -7.85 -1.92
N ARG A 6 -20.32 -7.38 -2.18
CA ARG A 6 -20.03 -5.99 -2.50
C ARG A 6 -19.16 -5.91 -3.73
N VAL A 7 -19.43 -4.91 -4.56
CA VAL A 7 -18.58 -4.57 -5.70
C VAL A 7 -18.22 -3.11 -5.55
N VAL A 8 -16.91 -2.83 -5.50
CA VAL A 8 -16.39 -1.48 -5.39
C VAL A 8 -15.62 -1.16 -6.66
N ARG A 9 -15.90 -0.02 -7.27
CA ARG A 9 -15.18 0.44 -8.45
C ARG A 9 -14.23 1.54 -8.03
N LEU A 10 -12.93 1.25 -8.12
CA LEU A 10 -11.90 2.24 -7.88
C LEU A 10 -11.76 3.16 -9.11
N SER A 11 -11.52 4.43 -8.86
CA SER A 11 -11.28 5.40 -9.93
C SER A 11 -10.36 6.52 -9.43
N PRO A 12 -9.64 7.21 -10.33
CA PRO A 12 -8.81 8.34 -9.91
C PRO A 12 -9.58 9.42 -9.15
N ALA A 13 -10.86 9.63 -9.49
CA ALA A 13 -11.70 10.63 -8.82
C ALA A 13 -12.00 10.30 -7.35
N GLY A 14 -11.85 9.04 -6.96
CA GLY A 14 -12.07 8.60 -5.58
C GLY A 14 -10.84 8.73 -4.68
N ARG A 15 -9.70 9.13 -5.21
CA ARG A 15 -8.46 9.28 -4.45
C ARG A 15 -8.50 10.54 -3.60
N THR A 16 -8.09 10.42 -2.35
CA THR A 16 -8.02 11.54 -1.41
C THR A 16 -6.66 11.60 -0.73
N PRO A 17 -6.19 12.78 -0.27
CA PRO A 17 -4.90 12.87 0.40
C PRO A 17 -4.79 11.94 1.60
N SER A 18 -3.66 11.24 1.69
CA SER A 18 -3.30 10.39 2.82
C SER A 18 -2.12 11.03 3.54
N ARG A 19 -2.35 11.54 4.75
CA ARG A 19 -1.39 12.39 5.49
C ARG A 19 -0.96 11.80 6.83
N GLY A 20 -1.01 10.49 6.98
CA GLY A 20 -0.54 9.83 8.19
C GLY A 20 0.97 9.99 8.38
N GLU A 21 1.44 9.82 9.62
CA GLU A 21 2.86 9.93 9.97
C GLU A 21 3.77 9.01 9.15
N ILE A 22 3.23 7.89 8.71
CA ILE A 22 3.98 6.91 7.92
C ILE A 22 4.37 7.43 6.53
N MET A 23 3.71 8.48 6.03
CA MET A 23 3.93 8.98 4.67
C MET A 23 4.97 10.08 4.61
N ILE A 24 5.80 10.04 3.56
CA ILE A 24 6.77 11.08 3.21
C ILE A 24 6.43 11.55 1.79
N GLY A 25 6.08 12.83 1.65
CA GLY A 25 5.69 13.39 0.37
C GLY A 25 4.19 13.33 0.13
N GLU A 26 3.79 13.52 -1.12
CA GLU A 26 2.37 13.58 -1.49
C GLU A 26 1.84 12.20 -1.82
N VAL A 27 0.89 11.73 -1.02
CA VAL A 27 0.28 10.40 -1.17
C VAL A 27 -1.23 10.55 -1.17
N GLU A 28 -1.87 9.80 -2.06
CA GLU A 28 -3.33 9.68 -2.09
C GLU A 28 -3.74 8.24 -1.84
N ALA A 29 -4.93 8.05 -1.30
CA ALA A 29 -5.46 6.72 -1.02
C ALA A 29 -6.95 6.64 -1.31
N GLN A 30 -7.39 5.43 -1.58
CA GLN A 30 -8.79 5.09 -1.76
C GLN A 30 -9.00 3.69 -1.18
N THR A 31 -9.90 3.55 -0.21
CA THR A 31 -10.16 2.26 0.42
C THR A 31 -11.34 1.56 -0.24
N ALA A 32 -11.10 0.35 -0.73
CA ALA A 32 -12.15 -0.51 -1.27
C ALA A 32 -12.78 -1.39 -0.19
N VAL A 33 -11.96 -1.99 0.67
CA VAL A 33 -12.41 -2.84 1.76
C VAL A 33 -11.73 -2.40 3.04
N GLY A 34 -12.43 -1.68 3.88
CA GLY A 34 -11.94 -1.22 5.18
C GLY A 34 -12.31 -2.18 6.31
N GLY A 35 -11.91 -1.81 7.52
CA GLY A 35 -12.12 -2.64 8.70
C GLY A 35 -13.57 -2.85 9.09
N GLU A 36 -14.44 -1.95 8.71
CA GLU A 36 -15.88 -2.04 8.97
C GLU A 36 -16.58 -3.05 8.05
N VAL A 37 -15.92 -3.48 6.98
CA VAL A 37 -16.45 -4.40 5.97
C VAL A 37 -15.73 -5.73 5.99
N GLY A 38 -14.40 -5.69 5.88
CA GLY A 38 -13.59 -6.89 5.80
C GLY A 38 -13.20 -7.42 7.17
N ARG A 39 -13.51 -8.67 7.45
CA ARG A 39 -13.10 -9.32 8.68
C ARG A 39 -11.62 -9.69 8.65
N ASP A 40 -11.19 -10.37 7.59
CA ASP A 40 -9.85 -10.94 7.49
C ASP A 40 -8.97 -10.24 6.47
N LEU A 41 -9.57 -9.50 5.54
CA LEU A 41 -8.87 -8.82 4.46
C LEU A 41 -9.24 -7.34 4.38
N ARG A 42 -8.25 -6.53 4.05
CA ARG A 42 -8.38 -5.10 3.75
C ARG A 42 -7.76 -4.86 2.40
N LEU A 43 -8.35 -3.97 1.61
CA LEU A 43 -7.78 -3.54 0.34
C LEU A 43 -7.90 -2.04 0.18
N SER A 44 -6.77 -1.39 -0.09
CA SER A 44 -6.71 0.04 -0.43
C SER A 44 -5.84 0.24 -1.66
N GLU A 45 -6.17 1.25 -2.43
CA GLU A 45 -5.32 1.74 -3.52
C GLU A 45 -4.53 2.93 -2.98
N ILE A 46 -3.21 2.90 -3.16
CA ILE A 46 -2.31 3.94 -2.69
C ILE A 46 -1.54 4.49 -3.88
N THR A 47 -1.53 5.82 -4.03
CA THR A 47 -0.79 6.52 -5.08
C THR A 47 0.28 7.40 -4.44
N PHE A 48 1.53 7.11 -4.75
CA PHE A 48 2.69 7.89 -4.33
C PHE A 48 3.09 8.81 -5.47
N LYS A 49 3.05 10.12 -5.24
CA LYS A 49 3.35 11.11 -6.28
C LYS A 49 4.77 11.64 -6.13
N ASP A 50 5.44 11.86 -7.26
CA ASP A 50 6.70 12.58 -7.33
C ASP A 50 7.74 12.10 -6.32
N GLY A 51 8.03 10.80 -6.32
CA GLY A 51 9.02 10.21 -5.43
C GLY A 51 8.57 10.02 -3.98
N ALA A 52 7.29 10.24 -3.68
CA ALA A 52 6.77 9.99 -2.34
C ALA A 52 6.90 8.51 -1.95
N ARG A 53 7.00 8.27 -0.66
CA ARG A 53 7.19 6.91 -0.12
C ARG A 53 6.66 6.86 1.31
N ASN A 54 6.63 5.67 1.89
CA ASN A 54 6.42 5.59 3.33
C ASN A 54 7.74 5.44 4.09
N ARG A 55 7.65 5.67 5.40
CA ARG A 55 8.77 5.49 6.33
C ARG A 55 9.01 4.00 6.56
N TRP A 56 10.17 3.64 7.08
CA TRP A 56 10.43 2.28 7.51
C TRP A 56 9.39 1.85 8.54
N HIS A 57 8.75 0.71 8.30
CA HIS A 57 7.70 0.20 9.19
C HIS A 57 7.59 -1.32 9.13
N VAL A 58 6.83 -1.87 10.07
CA VAL A 58 6.47 -3.27 10.13
C VAL A 58 4.96 -3.41 10.31
N HIS A 59 4.40 -4.49 9.76
CA HIS A 59 3.02 -4.90 10.01
C HIS A 59 3.01 -6.25 10.72
N THR A 60 1.98 -6.51 11.51
CA THR A 60 1.82 -7.79 12.20
C THR A 60 1.27 -8.89 11.30
N THR A 61 0.83 -8.56 10.08
CA THR A 61 0.33 -9.52 9.10
C THR A 61 1.15 -9.45 7.80
N ASP A 62 1.02 -10.50 6.98
CA ASP A 62 1.54 -10.47 5.62
C ASP A 62 0.84 -9.36 4.81
N GLN A 63 1.55 -8.85 3.81
CA GLN A 63 1.00 -7.84 2.90
C GLN A 63 1.32 -8.20 1.46
N ILE A 64 0.36 -7.98 0.58
CA ILE A 64 0.57 -8.10 -0.87
C ILE A 64 0.39 -6.71 -1.49
N LEU A 65 1.32 -6.36 -2.38
CA LEU A 65 1.21 -5.17 -3.21
C LEU A 65 1.03 -5.60 -4.66
N VAL A 66 0.11 -4.96 -5.37
CA VAL A 66 -0.08 -5.17 -6.80
C VAL A 66 0.07 -3.83 -7.48
N VAL A 67 1.11 -3.66 -8.29
CA VAL A 67 1.37 -2.40 -8.98
C VAL A 67 0.46 -2.24 -10.17
N THR A 68 -0.28 -1.15 -10.20
CA THR A 68 -1.27 -0.85 -11.25
C THR A 68 -0.89 0.30 -12.15
N GLU A 69 -0.02 1.21 -11.68
CA GLU A 69 0.42 2.38 -12.44
C GLU A 69 1.86 2.75 -12.04
N GLY A 70 2.62 3.25 -13.00
CA GLY A 70 3.89 3.92 -12.76
C GLY A 70 5.08 3.03 -12.41
N ASP A 71 6.06 3.63 -11.73
CA ASP A 71 7.34 3.01 -11.37
C ASP A 71 7.63 3.23 -9.90
N GLY A 72 7.96 2.17 -9.20
CA GLY A 72 8.19 2.23 -7.77
C GLY A 72 9.38 1.43 -7.28
N LEU A 73 9.53 1.46 -5.96
CA LEU A 73 10.57 0.76 -5.22
C LEU A 73 9.95 0.07 -4.00
N LEU A 74 10.54 -1.07 -3.66
CA LEU A 74 10.27 -1.77 -2.41
C LEU A 74 11.60 -2.12 -1.78
N ALA A 75 11.80 -1.78 -0.52
CA ALA A 75 13.05 -2.03 0.17
C ALA A 75 12.84 -2.67 1.54
N SER A 76 13.73 -3.57 1.90
CA SER A 76 13.90 -4.08 3.25
C SER A 76 15.39 -4.07 3.58
N ASP A 77 15.78 -4.59 4.74
CA ASP A 77 17.19 -4.62 5.13
C ASP A 77 17.97 -5.51 4.14
N GLY A 78 18.92 -4.91 3.43
CA GLY A 78 19.76 -5.63 2.47
C GLY A 78 19.13 -5.97 1.13
N GLU A 79 17.88 -5.55 0.89
CA GLU A 79 17.16 -5.81 -0.36
C GLU A 79 16.51 -4.55 -0.90
N GLN A 80 16.54 -4.38 -2.21
CA GLN A 80 15.75 -3.36 -2.87
C GLN A 80 15.31 -3.87 -4.23
N HIS A 81 14.04 -3.71 -4.54
CA HIS A 81 13.44 -4.15 -5.80
C HIS A 81 12.80 -2.98 -6.53
N ASP A 82 12.99 -2.94 -7.84
CA ASP A 82 12.20 -2.08 -8.71
C ASP A 82 10.81 -2.68 -8.86
N LEU A 83 9.80 -1.83 -8.91
CA LEU A 83 8.41 -2.23 -9.11
C LEU A 83 7.86 -1.61 -10.40
N ALA A 84 7.26 -2.43 -11.23
CA ALA A 84 6.62 -2.01 -12.48
C ALA A 84 5.18 -2.53 -12.53
N VAL A 85 4.39 -1.96 -13.44
CA VAL A 85 2.98 -2.37 -13.62
C VAL A 85 2.88 -3.88 -13.85
N GLY A 86 2.01 -4.53 -13.09
CA GLY A 86 1.81 -5.98 -13.12
C GLY A 86 2.62 -6.74 -12.10
N ASP A 87 3.58 -6.10 -11.43
CA ASP A 87 4.35 -6.77 -10.38
C ASP A 87 3.48 -7.00 -9.15
N VAL A 88 3.68 -8.16 -8.54
CA VAL A 88 3.09 -8.53 -7.26
C VAL A 88 4.21 -8.72 -6.26
N ALA A 89 4.19 -7.96 -5.18
CA ALA A 89 5.17 -8.07 -4.11
C ALA A 89 4.53 -8.71 -2.90
N PHE A 90 5.27 -9.60 -2.26
CA PHE A 90 4.85 -10.22 -1.01
C PHE A 90 5.79 -9.77 0.12
N ILE A 91 5.21 -9.24 1.18
CA ILE A 91 5.95 -8.76 2.35
C ILE A 91 5.51 -9.62 3.53
N PRO A 92 6.39 -10.49 4.05
CA PRO A 92 6.05 -11.31 5.21
C PRO A 92 5.76 -10.46 6.44
N ALA A 93 4.91 -10.96 7.31
CA ALA A 93 4.63 -10.32 8.60
C ALA A 93 5.92 -9.99 9.36
N ASN A 94 5.94 -8.85 10.03
CA ASN A 94 7.05 -8.39 10.86
C ASN A 94 8.35 -8.09 10.10
N THR A 95 8.26 -7.88 8.78
CA THR A 95 9.41 -7.48 7.97
C THR A 95 9.52 -5.97 7.93
N ARG A 96 10.68 -5.46 8.33
CA ARG A 96 10.99 -4.02 8.25
C ARG A 96 11.14 -3.62 6.79
N HIS A 97 10.34 -2.69 6.31
CA HIS A 97 10.32 -2.32 4.90
C HIS A 97 9.77 -0.91 4.66
N TRP A 98 9.93 -0.44 3.44
CA TRP A 98 9.20 0.71 2.90
C TRP A 98 8.94 0.48 1.41
N HIS A 99 7.97 1.18 0.87
CA HIS A 99 7.70 1.21 -0.58
C HIS A 99 7.23 2.60 -0.98
N GLY A 100 7.32 2.88 -2.26
CA GLY A 100 6.92 4.17 -2.81
C GLY A 100 7.30 4.32 -4.27
N ALA A 101 7.21 5.54 -4.78
CA ALA A 101 7.57 5.87 -6.13
C ALA A 101 9.09 6.05 -6.28
N LYS A 102 9.62 5.77 -7.47
CA LYS A 102 10.98 6.17 -7.81
C LYS A 102 11.08 7.69 -7.84
N PRO A 103 12.27 8.27 -7.56
CA PRO A 103 12.47 9.71 -7.64
C PRO A 103 11.96 10.30 -8.95
N GLY A 104 11.15 11.35 -8.86
CA GLY A 104 10.54 12.01 -10.03
C GLY A 104 9.43 11.23 -10.71
N LYS A 105 9.02 10.10 -10.17
CA LYS A 105 7.98 9.23 -10.75
C LYS A 105 6.77 9.17 -9.82
N THR A 106 5.69 8.60 -10.34
CA THR A 106 4.48 8.28 -9.58
C THR A 106 4.28 6.77 -9.63
N MET A 107 3.80 6.19 -8.54
CA MET A 107 3.48 4.76 -8.51
C MET A 107 2.18 4.55 -7.74
N THR A 108 1.30 3.73 -8.32
CA THR A 108 0.06 3.31 -7.68
C THR A 108 0.07 1.81 -7.50
N HIS A 109 -0.30 1.35 -6.32
CA HIS A 109 -0.49 -0.07 -6.07
C HIS A 109 -1.75 -0.33 -5.25
N LEU A 110 -2.23 -1.55 -5.35
CA LEU A 110 -3.21 -2.09 -4.40
C LEU A 110 -2.42 -2.64 -3.21
N SER A 111 -2.92 -2.38 -2.01
CA SER A 111 -2.37 -2.93 -0.77
C SER A 111 -3.41 -3.87 -0.18
N ILE A 112 -3.01 -5.11 0.03
CA ILE A 112 -3.89 -6.16 0.57
C ILE A 112 -3.22 -6.74 1.82
N LEU A 113 -3.90 -6.62 2.95
CA LEU A 113 -3.40 -7.18 4.21
C LEU A 113 -4.59 -7.47 5.14
N GLY A 114 -4.32 -8.20 6.20
CA GLY A 114 -5.31 -8.45 7.25
C GLY A 114 -5.41 -7.32 8.26
N PRO A 115 -6.19 -7.51 9.34
CA PRO A 115 -6.19 -6.59 10.47
C PRO A 115 -4.79 -6.57 11.07
N ALA A 116 -4.08 -5.48 10.86
CA ALA A 116 -2.68 -5.38 11.24
C ALA A 116 -2.45 -4.19 12.16
N ASP A 117 -1.55 -4.38 13.11
CA ASP A 117 -0.92 -3.27 13.79
C ASP A 117 0.29 -2.85 12.96
N THR A 118 0.46 -1.55 12.78
CA THR A 118 1.57 -0.97 12.01
C THR A 118 2.42 -0.12 12.94
N LYS A 119 3.73 -0.34 12.87
CA LYS A 119 4.68 0.40 13.69
C LYS A 119 5.79 0.99 12.82
N ILE A 120 6.03 2.29 12.98
CA ILE A 120 7.16 2.98 12.33
C ILE A 120 8.43 2.59 13.08
N VAL A 121 9.48 2.21 12.33
CA VAL A 121 10.74 1.69 12.87
C VAL A 121 11.96 2.31 12.19
N ASP A 122 11.92 3.59 11.91
CA ASP A 122 13.04 4.33 11.30
C ASP A 122 14.36 4.09 12.04
#